data_a47a83c1451807331485c193d98d7fae
#
_entry.id   a47a83c1451807331485c193d98d7fae
#
_cell.length_a   1.000
_cell.length_b   1.000
_cell.length_c   1.000
_cell.angle_alpha   90.00
_cell.angle_beta   90.00
_cell.angle_gamma   90.00
#
_symmetry.space_group_name_H-M   'P 1'
#
loop_
_entity.id
_entity.type
_entity.pdbx_description
1 polymer ?
#
loop_
_entity_poly.entity_id
_entity_poly.type
_entity_poly.pdbx_seq_one_letter_code
_entity_poly.pdbx_strand_id
1 'polypeptide(L)'
;MRSKDGYLESEEAIVTWCVGHLVTMSYPEVYDEKFRRWSFDTLPFLPTEFKYEVIESAKKQYTIVSSLLNRPDVTTIYVCTDSGREGEYIYRLVEQMSGVQDKERKRVWIDSQTEEEILRGIREAKDLSAYDNLGNAAYLRAKEDYLMGINFSRALTLKYGNTVKGYLKRDRAVISVGRVMTCVLGMIVNREREIRSFTKTPFYRVIGNFKLQEKPFTAEWRAAEGSKYYNSPALYKENGFKKKEDAERLIAELTAEPAGPVTVTGIEKKKENKNAPLLYNLAELQNDCSKYFKISPDETLRIVQELYEKKMVTYPRTDARVLSSAVA
;
A
#
# COMPACT_ATOMS: atom_id res chain seq x y z
N MET A 1 0.27 -0.66 -38.52
CA MET A 1 0.50 -2.03 -38.00
C MET A 1 -0.71 -2.90 -38.30
N ARG A 2 -0.49 -4.19 -38.64
CA ARG A 2 -1.58 -5.18 -38.84
C ARG A 2 -1.83 -5.90 -37.52
N SER A 3 -3.10 -6.04 -37.12
CA SER A 3 -3.49 -6.78 -35.91
C SER A 3 -3.38 -8.28 -36.17
N LYS A 4 -2.76 -8.97 -35.25
CA LYS A 4 -2.62 -10.44 -35.20
C LYS A 4 -3.16 -10.92 -33.85
N ASP A 5 -3.30 -12.22 -33.69
CA ASP A 5 -3.69 -12.78 -32.39
C ASP A 5 -2.52 -12.61 -31.38
N GLY A 6 -2.71 -11.77 -30.38
CA GLY A 6 -1.75 -11.48 -29.31
C GLY A 6 -0.59 -10.53 -29.66
N TYR A 7 -0.57 -9.89 -30.83
CA TYR A 7 0.44 -8.89 -31.21
C TYR A 7 -0.01 -8.01 -32.38
N LEU A 8 0.72 -6.92 -32.60
CA LEU A 8 0.61 -6.05 -33.76
C LEU A 8 1.92 -6.09 -34.55
N GLU A 9 1.86 -6.08 -35.88
CA GLU A 9 3.05 -6.19 -36.75
C GLU A 9 3.03 -5.16 -37.87
N SER A 10 4.17 -4.54 -38.10
CA SER A 10 4.49 -3.73 -39.29
C SER A 10 5.79 -4.22 -39.93
N GLU A 11 6.26 -3.55 -40.97
CA GLU A 11 7.54 -3.86 -41.58
C GLU A 11 8.74 -3.56 -40.68
N GLU A 12 8.59 -2.58 -39.77
CA GLU A 12 9.69 -2.10 -38.94
C GLU A 12 9.62 -2.59 -37.49
N ALA A 13 8.42 -2.94 -36.96
CA ALA A 13 8.25 -3.24 -35.56
C ALA A 13 7.13 -4.25 -35.30
N ILE A 14 7.30 -4.99 -34.20
CA ILE A 14 6.29 -5.88 -33.63
C ILE A 14 6.00 -5.39 -32.20
N VAL A 15 4.73 -5.27 -31.86
CA VAL A 15 4.29 -4.92 -30.50
C VAL A 15 3.46 -6.07 -29.95
N THR A 16 3.90 -6.60 -28.82
CA THR A 16 3.18 -7.63 -28.08
C THR A 16 3.08 -7.21 -26.61
N TRP A 17 2.34 -7.96 -25.79
CA TRP A 17 2.06 -7.59 -24.41
C TRP A 17 1.97 -8.82 -23.50
N CYS A 18 2.18 -8.58 -22.21
CA CYS A 18 1.84 -9.52 -21.16
C CYS A 18 0.43 -9.19 -20.62
N VAL A 19 -0.30 -10.22 -20.21
CA VAL A 19 -1.63 -10.09 -19.56
C VAL A 19 -1.50 -10.23 -18.03
N GLY A 20 -0.58 -9.48 -17.44
CA GLY A 20 -0.04 -9.69 -16.12
C GLY A 20 1.16 -10.65 -16.15
N HIS A 21 1.37 -11.42 -15.09
CA HIS A 21 2.41 -12.45 -15.08
C HIS A 21 2.09 -13.58 -16.06
N LEU A 22 3.05 -13.95 -16.90
CA LEU A 22 2.97 -15.12 -17.77
C LEU A 22 3.70 -16.33 -17.17
N VAL A 23 4.61 -16.08 -16.25
CA VAL A 23 5.47 -17.06 -15.59
C VAL A 23 5.38 -16.87 -14.07
N THR A 24 5.43 -17.96 -13.33
CA THR A 24 5.41 -17.96 -11.86
C THR A 24 6.44 -18.96 -11.32
N MET A 25 6.75 -18.86 -10.03
CA MET A 25 7.52 -19.92 -9.35
C MET A 25 6.69 -21.19 -9.20
N SER A 26 7.30 -22.32 -9.49
CA SER A 26 6.64 -23.63 -9.38
C SER A 26 6.31 -24.01 -7.96
N TYR A 27 5.20 -24.70 -7.76
CA TYR A 27 4.82 -25.22 -6.45
C TYR A 27 5.81 -26.26 -5.92
N PRO A 28 5.90 -26.45 -4.58
CA PRO A 28 6.86 -27.38 -3.99
C PRO A 28 6.80 -28.82 -4.51
N GLU A 29 5.65 -29.30 -4.92
CA GLU A 29 5.48 -30.66 -5.50
C GLU A 29 6.23 -30.86 -6.84
N VAL A 30 6.59 -29.79 -7.54
CA VAL A 30 7.41 -29.86 -8.77
C VAL A 30 8.88 -30.16 -8.44
N TYR A 31 9.28 -29.91 -7.21
CA TYR A 31 10.65 -30.21 -6.73
C TYR A 31 10.76 -31.66 -6.22
N ASP A 32 9.74 -32.13 -5.48
CA ASP A 32 9.66 -33.49 -4.97
C ASP A 32 8.19 -33.79 -4.62
N GLU A 33 7.67 -34.96 -5.05
CA GLU A 33 6.29 -35.40 -4.83
C GLU A 33 5.91 -35.45 -3.34
N LYS A 34 6.89 -35.62 -2.43
CA LYS A 34 6.66 -35.59 -0.97
C LYS A 34 6.05 -34.27 -0.49
N PHE A 35 6.29 -33.15 -1.18
CA PHE A 35 5.75 -31.84 -0.84
C PHE A 35 4.28 -31.64 -1.25
N ARG A 36 3.67 -32.57 -1.99
CA ARG A 36 2.25 -32.53 -2.32
C ARG A 36 1.39 -32.68 -1.08
N ARG A 37 1.77 -33.62 -0.18
CA ARG A 37 1.13 -33.78 1.11
C ARG A 37 1.77 -32.87 2.14
N TRP A 38 0.99 -31.96 2.71
CA TRP A 38 1.49 -31.08 3.76
C TRP A 38 1.75 -31.87 5.05
N SER A 39 2.96 -31.75 5.58
CA SER A 39 3.41 -32.36 6.83
C SER A 39 4.45 -31.46 7.48
N PHE A 40 4.56 -31.49 8.81
CA PHE A 40 5.66 -30.80 9.51
C PHE A 40 7.02 -31.38 9.15
N ASP A 41 7.11 -32.66 8.80
CA ASP A 41 8.36 -33.33 8.42
C ASP A 41 8.94 -32.80 7.10
N THR A 42 8.09 -32.12 6.29
CA THR A 42 8.48 -31.53 5.01
C THR A 42 8.70 -30.01 5.09
N LEU A 43 8.74 -29.45 6.30
CA LEU A 43 8.98 -28.03 6.57
C LEU A 43 10.30 -27.83 7.32
N PRO A 44 11.06 -26.75 7.06
CA PRO A 44 10.77 -25.75 6.02
C PRO A 44 11.12 -26.25 4.61
N PHE A 45 10.34 -25.83 3.61
CA PHE A 45 10.68 -25.97 2.20
C PHE A 45 11.65 -24.84 1.81
N LEU A 46 12.90 -25.21 1.51
CA LEU A 46 13.98 -24.27 1.15
C LEU A 46 14.72 -24.83 -0.08
N PRO A 47 14.26 -24.55 -1.29
CA PRO A 47 14.92 -25.03 -2.51
C PRO A 47 16.26 -24.32 -2.71
N THR A 48 17.27 -25.04 -3.14
CA THR A 48 18.57 -24.48 -3.53
C THR A 48 18.49 -23.71 -4.84
N GLU A 49 17.65 -24.21 -5.76
CA GLU A 49 17.35 -23.56 -7.03
C GLU A 49 15.85 -23.35 -7.18
N PHE A 50 15.46 -22.16 -7.65
CA PHE A 50 14.05 -21.86 -7.88
C PHE A 50 13.64 -22.29 -9.29
N LYS A 51 12.60 -23.12 -9.37
CA LYS A 51 11.96 -23.53 -10.61
C LYS A 51 10.82 -22.59 -10.96
N TYR A 52 10.64 -22.37 -12.23
CA TYR A 52 9.59 -21.52 -12.76
C TYR A 52 8.75 -22.30 -13.77
N GLU A 53 7.49 -21.90 -13.93
CA GLU A 53 6.55 -22.50 -14.85
C GLU A 53 5.65 -21.45 -15.49
N VAL A 54 5.17 -21.75 -16.70
CA VAL A 54 4.21 -20.89 -17.41
C VAL A 54 2.85 -21.03 -16.74
N ILE A 55 2.21 -19.91 -16.44
CA ILE A 55 0.86 -19.89 -15.88
C ILE A 55 -0.11 -20.44 -16.93
N GLU A 56 -0.86 -21.50 -16.59
CA GLU A 56 -1.71 -22.23 -17.54
C GLU A 56 -2.72 -21.31 -18.24
N SER A 57 -3.36 -20.40 -17.51
CA SER A 57 -4.30 -19.44 -18.08
C SER A 57 -3.67 -18.40 -19.01
N ALA A 58 -2.35 -18.20 -18.93
CA ALA A 58 -1.59 -17.26 -19.75
C ALA A 58 -0.76 -17.96 -20.84
N LYS A 59 -0.83 -19.28 -20.94
CA LYS A 59 0.02 -20.11 -21.82
C LYS A 59 -0.06 -19.71 -23.29
N LYS A 60 -1.26 -19.37 -23.78
CA LYS A 60 -1.43 -18.91 -25.17
C LYS A 60 -0.59 -17.65 -25.43
N GLN A 61 -0.73 -16.65 -24.58
CA GLN A 61 0.00 -15.38 -24.72
C GLN A 61 1.51 -15.58 -24.51
N TYR A 62 1.91 -16.42 -23.55
CA TYR A 62 3.31 -16.75 -23.35
C TYR A 62 3.92 -17.37 -24.62
N THR A 63 3.23 -18.32 -25.26
CA THR A 63 3.72 -18.97 -26.50
C THR A 63 3.91 -17.95 -27.61
N ILE A 64 2.98 -17.01 -27.76
CA ILE A 64 3.09 -15.92 -28.75
C ILE A 64 4.32 -15.06 -28.45
N VAL A 65 4.41 -14.53 -27.24
CA VAL A 65 5.51 -13.65 -26.83
C VAL A 65 6.85 -14.35 -26.97
N SER A 66 6.98 -15.58 -26.48
CA SER A 66 8.21 -16.38 -26.58
C SER A 66 8.63 -16.61 -28.04
N SER A 67 7.68 -16.91 -28.92
CA SER A 67 7.98 -17.11 -30.36
C SER A 67 8.46 -15.81 -31.01
N LEU A 68 7.86 -14.66 -30.66
CA LEU A 68 8.24 -13.35 -31.19
C LEU A 68 9.62 -12.91 -30.71
N LEU A 69 9.92 -13.11 -29.42
CA LEU A 69 11.22 -12.78 -28.84
C LEU A 69 12.37 -13.57 -29.49
N ASN A 70 12.10 -14.79 -29.97
CA ASN A 70 13.07 -15.67 -30.58
C ASN A 70 13.10 -15.60 -32.12
N ARG A 71 12.33 -14.72 -32.75
CA ARG A 71 12.35 -14.54 -34.20
C ARG A 71 13.75 -14.11 -34.70
N PRO A 72 14.29 -14.70 -35.75
CA PRO A 72 15.63 -14.37 -36.23
C PRO A 72 15.73 -12.95 -36.81
N ASP A 73 14.64 -12.40 -37.33
CA ASP A 73 14.57 -11.05 -37.89
C ASP A 73 14.42 -9.95 -36.81
N VAL A 74 14.16 -10.30 -35.56
CA VAL A 74 14.14 -9.38 -34.44
C VAL A 74 15.56 -9.22 -33.90
N THR A 75 16.10 -8.02 -33.95
CA THR A 75 17.45 -7.69 -33.45
C THR A 75 17.46 -7.03 -32.12
N THR A 76 16.48 -6.16 -31.87
CA THR A 76 16.37 -5.35 -30.66
C THR A 76 15.01 -5.53 -29.99
N ILE A 77 15.01 -5.69 -28.67
CA ILE A 77 13.81 -5.80 -27.84
C ILE A 77 13.70 -4.55 -26.98
N TYR A 78 12.63 -3.78 -27.18
CA TYR A 78 12.27 -2.68 -26.31
C TYR A 78 11.35 -3.18 -25.20
N VAL A 79 11.85 -3.13 -23.96
CA VAL A 79 11.14 -3.61 -22.78
C VAL A 79 10.27 -2.48 -22.23
N CYS A 80 8.98 -2.55 -22.51
CA CYS A 80 7.98 -1.51 -22.20
C CYS A 80 7.01 -1.91 -21.08
N THR A 81 7.36 -2.93 -20.27
CA THR A 81 6.61 -3.26 -19.06
C THR A 81 6.66 -2.10 -18.07
N ASP A 82 5.74 -2.08 -17.09
CA ASP A 82 5.62 -1.00 -16.10
C ASP A 82 6.98 -0.53 -15.56
N SER A 83 7.11 0.78 -15.37
CA SER A 83 8.33 1.42 -14.85
C SER A 83 8.49 1.17 -13.36
N GLY A 84 8.88 -0.03 -12.98
CA GLY A 84 9.03 -0.46 -11.59
C GLY A 84 9.51 -1.90 -11.45
N ARG A 85 9.68 -2.33 -10.21
CA ARG A 85 10.14 -3.70 -9.87
C ARG A 85 9.28 -4.80 -10.48
N GLU A 86 7.96 -4.60 -10.48
CA GLU A 86 7.02 -5.57 -11.00
C GLU A 86 7.18 -5.77 -12.51
N GLY A 87 7.29 -4.67 -13.26
CA GLY A 87 7.54 -4.73 -14.70
C GLY A 87 8.87 -5.40 -15.05
N GLU A 88 9.94 -5.13 -14.27
CA GLU A 88 11.20 -5.85 -14.41
C GLU A 88 11.04 -7.35 -14.20
N TYR A 89 10.32 -7.74 -13.14
CA TYR A 89 10.12 -9.15 -12.82
C TYR A 89 9.32 -9.88 -13.89
N ILE A 90 8.25 -9.27 -14.40
CA ILE A 90 7.41 -9.84 -15.47
C ILE A 90 8.25 -10.12 -16.71
N TYR A 91 8.98 -9.11 -17.21
CA TYR A 91 9.76 -9.27 -18.43
C TYR A 91 10.90 -10.27 -18.26
N ARG A 92 11.71 -10.13 -17.21
CA ARG A 92 12.90 -10.98 -17.00
C ARG A 92 12.55 -12.45 -16.84
N LEU A 93 11.43 -12.77 -16.20
CA LEU A 93 10.95 -14.15 -16.13
C LEU A 93 10.54 -14.70 -17.52
N VAL A 94 9.86 -13.89 -18.32
CA VAL A 94 9.48 -14.28 -19.69
C VAL A 94 10.71 -14.47 -20.54
N GLU A 95 11.68 -13.58 -20.49
CA GLU A 95 12.95 -13.68 -21.21
C GLU A 95 13.71 -14.95 -20.83
N GLN A 96 13.88 -15.17 -19.50
CA GLN A 96 14.57 -16.36 -18.96
C GLN A 96 13.90 -17.66 -19.43
N MET A 97 12.58 -17.75 -19.33
CA MET A 97 11.83 -18.95 -19.71
C MET A 97 11.77 -19.16 -21.23
N SER A 98 11.86 -18.08 -22.01
CA SER A 98 11.88 -18.14 -23.47
C SER A 98 13.26 -18.45 -24.04
N GLY A 99 14.31 -18.42 -23.19
CA GLY A 99 15.68 -18.72 -23.62
C GLY A 99 16.23 -17.74 -24.65
N VAL A 100 15.84 -16.47 -24.59
CA VAL A 100 16.26 -15.43 -25.57
C VAL A 100 17.76 -15.21 -25.48
N GLN A 101 18.43 -15.30 -26.65
CA GLN A 101 19.86 -15.06 -26.77
C GLN A 101 20.14 -14.10 -27.92
N ASP A 102 21.32 -13.48 -27.91
CA ASP A 102 21.87 -12.65 -28.98
C ASP A 102 20.95 -11.50 -29.45
N LYS A 103 20.17 -10.91 -28.56
CA LYS A 103 19.33 -9.75 -28.83
C LYS A 103 19.80 -8.55 -28.02
N GLU A 104 19.76 -7.37 -28.63
CA GLU A 104 19.88 -6.12 -27.87
C GLU A 104 18.62 -5.89 -27.05
N ARG A 105 18.74 -5.49 -25.79
CA ARG A 105 17.63 -5.21 -24.86
C ARG A 105 17.69 -3.76 -24.42
N LYS A 106 16.65 -3.02 -24.70
CA LYS A 106 16.51 -1.62 -24.29
C LYS A 106 15.32 -1.43 -23.38
N ARG A 107 15.55 -0.90 -22.18
CA ARG A 107 14.51 -0.63 -21.20
C ARG A 107 13.92 0.75 -21.41
N VAL A 108 12.67 0.78 -21.79
CA VAL A 108 11.86 2.00 -21.89
C VAL A 108 11.32 2.35 -20.51
N TRP A 109 11.55 3.58 -20.07
CA TRP A 109 11.09 4.07 -18.75
C TRP A 109 10.26 5.32 -18.95
N ILE A 110 8.97 5.24 -18.58
CA ILE A 110 7.98 6.31 -18.77
C ILE A 110 7.20 6.55 -17.50
N ASP A 111 6.79 7.79 -17.28
CA ASP A 111 5.99 8.21 -16.13
C ASP A 111 4.50 8.36 -16.48
N SER A 112 4.17 8.48 -17.77
CA SER A 112 2.80 8.54 -18.28
C SER A 112 2.69 7.87 -19.65
N GLN A 113 1.46 7.68 -20.15
CA GLN A 113 1.19 7.08 -21.46
C GLN A 113 0.83 8.14 -22.52
N THR A 114 1.26 9.37 -22.36
CA THR A 114 1.15 10.38 -23.43
C THR A 114 2.07 10.02 -24.58
N GLU A 115 1.70 10.42 -25.80
CA GLU A 115 2.51 10.13 -27.00
C GLU A 115 3.93 10.69 -26.89
N GLU A 116 4.05 11.92 -26.40
CA GLU A 116 5.34 12.59 -26.18
C GLU A 116 6.24 11.81 -25.20
N GLU A 117 5.68 11.36 -24.09
CA GLU A 117 6.39 10.60 -23.06
C GLU A 117 6.81 9.22 -23.57
N ILE A 118 5.95 8.53 -24.34
CA ILE A 118 6.28 7.24 -24.95
C ILE A 118 7.44 7.42 -25.94
N LEU A 119 7.37 8.42 -26.82
CA LEU A 119 8.43 8.71 -27.78
C LEU A 119 9.74 9.11 -27.10
N ARG A 120 9.67 9.88 -26.00
CA ARG A 120 10.84 10.20 -25.17
C ARG A 120 11.45 8.93 -24.58
N GLY A 121 10.63 8.08 -23.96
CA GLY A 121 11.07 6.85 -23.32
C GLY A 121 11.74 5.86 -24.31
N ILE A 122 11.26 5.78 -25.56
CA ILE A 122 11.88 4.97 -26.61
C ILE A 122 13.22 5.55 -27.02
N ARG A 123 13.33 6.88 -27.24
CA ARG A 123 14.58 7.54 -27.63
C ARG A 123 15.65 7.45 -26.55
N GLU A 124 15.27 7.55 -25.27
CA GLU A 124 16.17 7.55 -24.13
C GLU A 124 16.32 6.16 -23.48
N ALA A 125 15.79 5.12 -24.13
CA ALA A 125 15.85 3.75 -23.62
C ALA A 125 17.29 3.31 -23.36
N LYS A 126 17.57 2.89 -22.15
CA LYS A 126 18.90 2.42 -21.71
C LYS A 126 19.02 0.91 -21.93
N ASP A 127 20.25 0.43 -21.98
CA ASP A 127 20.50 -1.01 -21.92
C ASP A 127 19.84 -1.62 -20.68
N LEU A 128 19.27 -2.82 -20.82
CA LEU A 128 18.54 -3.49 -19.75
C LEU A 128 19.41 -3.73 -18.52
N SER A 129 20.73 -3.90 -18.69
CA SER A 129 21.68 -4.09 -17.59
C SER A 129 21.75 -2.91 -16.62
N ALA A 130 21.41 -1.70 -17.08
CA ALA A 130 21.32 -0.54 -16.20
C ALA A 130 20.26 -0.72 -15.08
N TYR A 131 19.36 -1.69 -15.23
CA TYR A 131 18.31 -2.01 -14.28
C TYR A 131 18.51 -3.35 -13.56
N ASP A 132 19.70 -3.95 -13.60
CA ASP A 132 19.99 -5.25 -12.98
C ASP A 132 19.76 -5.24 -11.47
N ASN A 133 20.15 -4.17 -10.78
CA ASN A 133 19.89 -4.04 -9.35
C ASN A 133 18.39 -4.01 -9.03
N LEU A 134 17.59 -3.36 -9.87
CA LEU A 134 16.14 -3.34 -9.73
C LEU A 134 15.54 -4.73 -10.00
N GLY A 135 16.01 -5.40 -11.04
CA GLY A 135 15.65 -6.80 -11.36
C GLY A 135 15.99 -7.74 -10.20
N ASN A 136 17.21 -7.67 -9.68
CA ASN A 136 17.64 -8.48 -8.53
C ASN A 136 16.78 -8.24 -7.29
N ALA A 137 16.46 -6.98 -6.99
CA ALA A 137 15.55 -6.62 -5.89
C ALA A 137 14.14 -7.20 -6.10
N ALA A 138 13.65 -7.25 -7.34
CA ALA A 138 12.37 -7.84 -7.68
C ALA A 138 12.37 -9.37 -7.48
N TYR A 139 13.43 -10.05 -7.94
CA TYR A 139 13.61 -11.49 -7.72
C TYR A 139 13.71 -11.86 -6.25
N LEU A 140 14.52 -11.11 -5.47
CA LEU A 140 14.68 -11.37 -4.03
C LEU A 140 13.34 -11.21 -3.31
N ARG A 141 12.61 -10.16 -3.59
CA ARG A 141 11.28 -9.92 -3.01
C ARG A 141 10.30 -11.04 -3.33
N ALA A 142 10.25 -11.49 -4.58
CA ALA A 142 9.37 -12.57 -5.00
C ALA A 142 9.73 -13.89 -4.30
N LYS A 143 11.02 -14.22 -4.20
CA LYS A 143 11.51 -15.41 -3.49
C LYS A 143 11.20 -15.36 -2.01
N GLU A 144 11.38 -14.21 -1.36
CA GLU A 144 11.02 -14.00 0.05
C GLU A 144 9.52 -14.22 0.26
N ASP A 145 8.67 -13.54 -0.51
CA ASP A 145 7.21 -13.69 -0.41
C ASP A 145 6.76 -15.14 -0.65
N TYR A 146 7.38 -15.82 -1.61
CA TYR A 146 7.10 -17.23 -1.90
C TYR A 146 7.48 -18.15 -0.74
N LEU A 147 8.71 -18.04 -0.23
CA LEU A 147 9.19 -18.89 0.88
C LEU A 147 8.40 -18.65 2.16
N MET A 148 8.17 -17.40 2.52
CA MET A 148 7.37 -17.03 3.68
C MET A 148 5.93 -17.51 3.52
N GLY A 149 5.33 -17.25 2.36
CA GLY A 149 3.95 -17.67 2.04
C GLY A 149 3.76 -19.18 2.14
N ILE A 150 4.59 -19.96 1.47
CA ILE A 150 4.49 -21.43 1.43
C ILE A 150 4.71 -22.03 2.84
N ASN A 151 5.81 -21.69 3.47
CA ASN A 151 6.20 -22.34 4.74
C ASN A 151 5.23 -21.98 5.87
N PHE A 152 4.94 -20.72 6.08
CA PHE A 152 4.08 -20.29 7.18
C PHE A 152 2.60 -20.63 6.94
N SER A 153 2.11 -20.57 5.70
CA SER A 153 0.73 -21.01 5.40
C SER A 153 0.56 -22.49 5.69
N ARG A 154 1.52 -23.32 5.28
CA ARG A 154 1.47 -24.77 5.58
C ARG A 154 1.58 -25.03 7.09
N ALA A 155 2.55 -24.43 7.77
CA ALA A 155 2.76 -24.61 9.21
C ALA A 155 1.52 -24.20 10.03
N LEU A 156 0.97 -23.02 9.77
CA LEU A 156 -0.24 -22.55 10.48
C LEU A 156 -1.48 -23.38 10.15
N THR A 157 -1.63 -23.79 8.89
CA THR A 157 -2.76 -24.66 8.50
C THR A 157 -2.66 -26.02 9.17
N LEU A 158 -1.48 -26.64 9.21
CA LEU A 158 -1.26 -27.90 9.90
C LEU A 158 -1.57 -27.79 11.40
N LYS A 159 -1.15 -26.69 12.03
CA LYS A 159 -1.31 -26.49 13.47
C LYS A 159 -2.73 -26.08 13.87
N TYR A 160 -3.33 -25.17 13.15
CA TYR A 160 -4.56 -24.49 13.55
C TYR A 160 -5.75 -24.70 12.59
N GLY A 161 -5.52 -25.29 11.42
CA GLY A 161 -6.53 -25.44 10.37
C GLY A 161 -7.79 -26.16 10.85
N ASN A 162 -7.67 -27.21 11.65
CA ASN A 162 -8.83 -27.95 12.21
C ASN A 162 -9.62 -27.08 13.19
N THR A 163 -8.96 -26.28 14.02
CA THR A 163 -9.64 -25.36 14.96
C THR A 163 -10.40 -24.28 14.19
N VAL A 164 -9.76 -23.67 13.21
CA VAL A 164 -10.39 -22.64 12.35
C VAL A 164 -11.54 -23.22 11.53
N LYS A 165 -11.37 -24.41 10.95
CA LYS A 165 -12.41 -25.15 10.26
C LYS A 165 -13.65 -25.35 11.13
N GLY A 166 -13.46 -25.81 12.37
CA GLY A 166 -14.55 -26.04 13.32
C GLY A 166 -15.26 -24.73 13.68
N TYR A 167 -14.50 -23.67 13.95
CA TYR A 167 -15.04 -22.37 14.28
C TYR A 167 -15.86 -21.75 13.13
N LEU A 168 -15.35 -21.85 11.89
CA LEU A 168 -16.01 -21.32 10.70
C LEU A 168 -17.11 -22.23 10.14
N LYS A 169 -17.29 -23.43 10.69
CA LYS A 169 -18.23 -24.47 10.19
C LYS A 169 -18.04 -24.74 8.69
N ARG A 170 -16.78 -24.89 8.26
CA ARG A 170 -16.41 -25.18 6.87
C ARG A 170 -15.75 -26.56 6.77
N ASP A 171 -15.81 -27.17 5.61
CA ASP A 171 -15.18 -28.49 5.39
C ASP A 171 -13.66 -28.40 5.31
N ARG A 172 -13.12 -27.26 4.92
CA ARG A 172 -11.70 -27.00 4.80
C ARG A 172 -11.37 -25.55 5.22
N ALA A 173 -10.26 -25.38 5.92
CA ALA A 173 -9.71 -24.07 6.23
C ALA A 173 -8.21 -24.08 5.94
N VAL A 174 -7.75 -23.20 5.06
CA VAL A 174 -6.35 -22.91 4.80
C VAL A 174 -6.05 -21.54 5.39
N ILE A 175 -5.01 -21.45 6.23
CA ILE A 175 -4.56 -20.20 6.82
C ILE A 175 -3.44 -19.67 5.95
N SER A 176 -3.79 -18.76 5.06
CA SER A 176 -2.81 -18.13 4.18
C SER A 176 -2.02 -17.05 4.93
N VAL A 177 -0.71 -17.06 4.73
CA VAL A 177 0.21 -16.03 5.24
C VAL A 177 0.75 -15.24 4.07
N GLY A 178 0.69 -13.93 4.18
CA GLY A 178 1.25 -13.01 3.20
C GLY A 178 1.67 -11.74 3.91
N ARG A 179 2.74 -11.12 3.45
CA ARG A 179 3.36 -9.96 4.09
C ARG A 179 2.38 -8.83 4.41
N VAL A 180 1.57 -8.42 3.46
CA VAL A 180 0.59 -7.33 3.65
C VAL A 180 -0.61 -7.82 4.44
N MET A 181 -1.23 -8.92 4.01
CA MET A 181 -2.47 -9.44 4.60
C MET A 181 -2.31 -9.79 6.08
N THR A 182 -1.20 -10.42 6.46
CA THR A 182 -0.94 -10.81 7.86
C THR A 182 -0.70 -9.58 8.74
N CYS A 183 0.03 -8.58 8.25
CA CYS A 183 0.24 -7.32 8.97
C CYS A 183 -1.08 -6.57 9.19
N VAL A 184 -1.89 -6.44 8.16
CA VAL A 184 -3.20 -5.76 8.26
C VAL A 184 -4.13 -6.49 9.23
N LEU A 185 -4.18 -7.83 9.17
CA LEU A 185 -4.93 -8.63 10.14
C LEU A 185 -4.45 -8.40 11.57
N GLY A 186 -3.12 -8.35 11.77
CA GLY A 186 -2.52 -8.05 13.07
C GLY A 186 -2.93 -6.67 13.60
N MET A 187 -2.93 -5.65 12.75
CA MET A 187 -3.38 -4.30 13.10
C MET A 187 -4.86 -4.27 13.50
N ILE A 188 -5.73 -4.97 12.76
CA ILE A 188 -7.16 -5.08 13.06
C ILE A 188 -7.37 -5.77 14.40
N VAL A 189 -6.71 -6.92 14.62
CA VAL A 189 -6.82 -7.68 15.88
C VAL A 189 -6.35 -6.85 17.07
N ASN A 190 -5.24 -6.12 16.94
CA ASN A 190 -4.76 -5.25 18.01
C ASN A 190 -5.75 -4.12 18.30
N ARG A 191 -6.31 -3.51 17.27
CA ARG A 191 -7.33 -2.47 17.44
C ARG A 191 -8.60 -3.00 18.12
N GLU A 192 -9.06 -4.19 17.72
CA GLU A 192 -10.19 -4.85 18.39
C GLU A 192 -9.91 -5.14 19.88
N ARG A 193 -8.69 -5.57 20.21
CA ARG A 193 -8.27 -5.78 21.60
C ARG A 193 -8.28 -4.48 22.38
N GLU A 194 -7.77 -3.38 21.83
CA GLU A 194 -7.82 -2.05 22.46
C GLU A 194 -9.26 -1.61 22.72
N ILE A 195 -10.16 -1.80 21.73
CA ILE A 195 -11.57 -1.44 21.88
C ILE A 195 -12.23 -2.26 22.99
N ARG A 196 -11.98 -3.56 23.03
CA ARG A 196 -12.56 -4.47 24.05
C ARG A 196 -12.02 -4.21 25.45
N SER A 197 -10.77 -3.82 25.57
CA SER A 197 -10.13 -3.48 26.85
C SER A 197 -10.29 -2.02 27.25
N PHE A 198 -10.95 -1.22 26.40
CA PHE A 198 -11.09 0.21 26.65
C PHE A 198 -11.95 0.48 27.89
N THR A 199 -11.35 1.14 28.87
CA THR A 199 -12.03 1.62 30.06
C THR A 199 -12.29 3.11 29.94
N LYS A 200 -13.56 3.50 30.02
CA LYS A 200 -13.94 4.91 30.01
C LYS A 200 -13.35 5.60 31.23
N THR A 201 -12.52 6.60 31.02
CA THR A 201 -11.95 7.43 32.08
C THR A 201 -12.64 8.78 32.04
N PRO A 202 -13.55 9.08 32.96
CA PRO A 202 -14.15 10.40 33.04
C PRO A 202 -13.10 11.44 33.47
N PHE A 203 -13.20 12.62 32.92
CA PHE A 203 -12.44 13.80 33.40
C PHE A 203 -13.32 15.03 33.33
N TYR A 204 -13.03 15.99 34.16
CA TYR A 204 -13.88 17.15 34.39
C TYR A 204 -13.11 18.42 34.04
N ARG A 205 -13.62 19.17 33.06
CA ARG A 205 -13.06 20.45 32.63
C ARG A 205 -13.84 21.59 33.24
N VAL A 206 -13.17 22.68 33.65
CA VAL A 206 -13.79 23.89 34.11
C VAL A 206 -13.82 24.90 32.99
N ILE A 207 -15.01 25.38 32.64
CA ILE A 207 -15.24 26.35 31.57
C ILE A 207 -15.84 27.61 32.21
N GLY A 208 -15.18 28.74 32.02
CA GLY A 208 -15.65 30.05 32.43
C GLY A 208 -16.40 30.75 31.31
N ASN A 209 -17.54 31.33 31.61
CA ASN A 209 -18.29 32.22 30.74
C ASN A 209 -18.04 33.67 31.15
N PHE A 210 -17.48 34.45 30.25
CA PHE A 210 -17.08 35.83 30.50
C PHE A 210 -17.79 36.79 29.58
N LYS A 211 -17.84 38.06 29.98
CA LYS A 211 -18.27 39.17 29.14
C LYS A 211 -17.18 40.24 29.10
N LEU A 212 -16.84 40.69 27.91
CA LEU A 212 -15.99 41.85 27.71
C LEU A 212 -16.70 42.83 26.78
N GLN A 213 -16.96 44.04 27.23
CA GLN A 213 -17.72 45.06 26.48
C GLN A 213 -19.00 44.52 25.86
N GLU A 214 -19.83 43.84 26.67
CA GLU A 214 -21.08 43.18 26.27
C GLU A 214 -20.96 41.99 25.33
N LYS A 215 -19.77 41.63 24.89
CA LYS A 215 -19.52 40.45 24.05
C LYS A 215 -19.22 39.24 24.92
N PRO A 216 -20.08 38.18 24.87
CA PRO A 216 -19.83 36.97 25.61
C PRO A 216 -18.70 36.14 24.94
N PHE A 217 -17.87 35.50 25.75
CA PHE A 217 -16.91 34.51 25.32
C PHE A 217 -16.72 33.43 26.38
N THR A 218 -16.25 32.26 25.95
CA THR A 218 -15.92 31.15 26.85
C THR A 218 -14.43 30.94 26.90
N ALA A 219 -13.90 30.58 28.05
CA ALA A 219 -12.51 30.18 28.23
C ALA A 219 -12.42 28.88 29.02
N GLU A 220 -11.54 28.00 28.66
CA GLU A 220 -11.27 26.76 29.36
C GLU A 220 -10.11 26.96 30.32
N TRP A 221 -10.32 26.60 31.58
CA TRP A 221 -9.26 26.63 32.57
C TRP A 221 -8.15 25.62 32.24
N ARG A 222 -6.90 26.04 32.41
CA ARG A 222 -5.71 25.20 32.29
C ARG A 222 -4.74 25.49 33.44
N ALA A 223 -4.09 24.46 33.93
CA ALA A 223 -3.03 24.60 34.92
C ALA A 223 -1.79 25.21 34.25
N ALA A 224 -1.55 26.50 34.44
CA ALA A 224 -0.37 27.18 33.99
C ALA A 224 0.84 26.90 34.90
N GLU A 225 2.05 27.03 34.35
CA GLU A 225 3.29 26.92 35.11
C GLU A 225 3.30 27.91 36.28
N GLY A 226 3.72 27.46 37.47
CA GLY A 226 3.69 28.24 38.72
C GLY A 226 2.34 28.30 39.40
N SER A 227 1.24 27.75 38.85
CA SER A 227 -0.05 27.68 39.49
C SER A 227 -0.14 26.49 40.46
N LYS A 228 -1.05 26.59 41.45
CA LYS A 228 -1.35 25.56 42.49
C LYS A 228 -1.55 24.16 41.89
N TYR A 229 -2.14 24.07 40.72
CA TYR A 229 -2.50 22.80 40.08
C TYR A 229 -1.52 22.35 38.99
N TYR A 230 -0.43 23.09 38.75
CA TYR A 230 0.57 22.69 37.76
C TYR A 230 1.23 21.36 38.13
N ASN A 231 1.22 20.40 37.22
CA ASN A 231 1.70 19.02 37.44
C ASN A 231 1.02 18.28 38.61
N SER A 232 -0.16 18.72 39.03
CA SER A 232 -0.89 18.09 40.14
C SER A 232 -1.34 16.66 39.77
N PRO A 233 -1.19 15.67 40.68
CA PRO A 233 -1.70 14.32 40.48
C PRO A 233 -3.23 14.25 40.37
N ALA A 234 -3.96 15.30 40.78
CA ALA A 234 -5.42 15.44 40.65
C ALA A 234 -5.84 15.66 39.16
N LEU A 235 -4.92 16.08 38.31
CA LEU A 235 -5.20 16.30 36.88
C LEU A 235 -4.94 15.05 36.07
N TYR A 236 -5.78 14.83 35.06
CA TYR A 236 -5.57 13.86 34.00
C TYR A 236 -4.66 14.45 32.89
N LYS A 237 -4.91 15.71 32.56
CA LYS A 237 -4.09 16.58 31.67
C LYS A 237 -4.18 17.99 32.23
N GLU A 238 -3.47 18.95 31.66
CA GLU A 238 -3.42 20.35 32.09
C GLU A 238 -4.81 21.00 32.32
N ASN A 239 -5.86 20.50 31.65
CA ASN A 239 -7.20 21.07 31.63
C ASN A 239 -8.30 20.15 32.19
N GLY A 240 -7.96 19.01 32.76
CA GLY A 240 -8.98 18.04 33.18
C GLY A 240 -8.69 17.39 34.51
N PHE A 241 -9.60 17.55 35.48
CA PHE A 241 -9.53 16.87 36.77
C PHE A 241 -9.97 15.40 36.64
N LYS A 242 -9.35 14.53 37.43
CA LYS A 242 -9.73 13.12 37.55
C LYS A 242 -11.00 12.91 38.30
N LYS A 243 -11.31 13.80 39.25
CA LYS A 243 -12.51 13.76 40.10
C LYS A 243 -13.33 15.03 39.97
N LYS A 244 -14.64 14.88 40.03
CA LYS A 244 -15.59 15.99 39.96
C LYS A 244 -15.41 16.97 41.10
N GLU A 245 -15.18 16.45 42.31
CA GLU A 245 -15.02 17.22 43.52
C GLU A 245 -13.81 18.19 43.46
N ASP A 246 -12.74 17.80 42.76
CA ASP A 246 -11.58 18.67 42.59
C ASP A 246 -11.87 19.81 41.60
N ALA A 247 -12.66 19.55 40.56
CA ALA A 247 -13.14 20.60 39.65
C ALA A 247 -14.12 21.55 40.33
N GLU A 248 -15.04 21.03 41.14
CA GLU A 248 -15.98 21.84 41.97
C GLU A 248 -15.25 22.69 42.98
N ARG A 249 -14.19 22.18 43.61
CA ARG A 249 -13.33 22.95 44.52
C ARG A 249 -12.66 24.13 43.82
N LEU A 250 -12.13 23.90 42.62
CA LEU A 250 -11.58 25.00 41.83
C LEU A 250 -12.64 26.03 41.45
N ILE A 251 -13.84 25.62 41.09
CA ILE A 251 -14.94 26.56 40.80
C ILE A 251 -15.25 27.39 42.03
N ALA A 252 -15.35 26.76 43.21
CA ALA A 252 -15.59 27.48 44.48
C ALA A 252 -14.45 28.46 44.79
N GLU A 253 -13.19 28.09 44.56
CA GLU A 253 -12.04 28.99 44.75
C GLU A 253 -12.11 30.20 43.79
N LEU A 254 -12.49 30.00 42.52
CA LEU A 254 -12.55 31.06 41.51
C LEU A 254 -13.77 32.00 41.69
N THR A 255 -14.83 31.53 42.32
CA THR A 255 -16.07 32.28 42.53
C THR A 255 -16.23 32.82 43.96
N ALA A 256 -15.24 32.60 44.84
CA ALA A 256 -15.25 33.12 46.20
C ALA A 256 -15.23 34.64 46.22
N GLU A 257 -16.07 35.26 47.09
CA GLU A 257 -16.12 36.71 47.29
C GLU A 257 -14.97 37.19 48.20
N PRO A 258 -14.28 38.32 47.88
CA PRO A 258 -14.41 39.08 46.65
C PRO A 258 -13.74 38.38 45.47
N ALA A 259 -14.47 38.23 44.36
CA ALA A 259 -13.94 37.61 43.17
C ALA A 259 -12.76 38.45 42.64
N GLY A 260 -11.62 37.80 42.43
CA GLY A 260 -10.44 38.44 41.84
C GLY A 260 -10.69 38.89 40.40
N PRO A 261 -10.04 39.96 39.94
CA PRO A 261 -10.18 40.44 38.57
C PRO A 261 -9.61 39.40 37.60
N VAL A 262 -10.38 39.11 36.57
CA VAL A 262 -9.89 38.31 35.43
C VAL A 262 -9.29 39.27 34.39
N THR A 263 -8.00 39.09 34.09
CA THR A 263 -7.27 39.95 33.14
C THR A 263 -6.76 39.16 31.94
N VAL A 264 -6.82 39.78 30.78
CA VAL A 264 -6.19 39.22 29.57
C VAL A 264 -4.69 39.50 29.67
N THR A 265 -3.89 38.45 29.85
CA THR A 265 -2.42 38.56 29.99
C THR A 265 -1.68 38.52 28.69
N GLY A 266 -2.31 38.05 27.60
CA GLY A 266 -1.69 38.01 26.29
C GLY A 266 -2.70 37.69 25.19
N ILE A 267 -2.41 38.17 24.01
CA ILE A 267 -3.12 37.83 22.77
C ILE A 267 -2.08 37.42 21.75
N GLU A 268 -2.11 36.18 21.34
CA GLU A 268 -1.21 35.67 20.28
C GLU A 268 -1.98 35.50 18.97
N LYS A 269 -1.56 36.21 17.93
CA LYS A 269 -2.08 36.04 16.57
C LYS A 269 -1.12 35.13 15.79
N LYS A 270 -1.53 33.90 15.52
CA LYS A 270 -0.79 33.00 14.63
C LYS A 270 -1.33 33.10 13.22
N LYS A 271 -0.45 33.41 12.27
CA LYS A 271 -0.76 33.31 10.85
C LYS A 271 -0.30 31.95 10.38
N GLU A 272 -1.24 31.05 10.13
CA GLU A 272 -0.95 29.75 9.53
C GLU A 272 -1.12 29.83 8.02
N ASN A 273 -0.06 29.51 7.30
CA ASN A 273 -0.15 29.29 5.86
C ASN A 273 -0.54 27.82 5.64
N LYS A 274 -1.72 27.59 5.13
CA LYS A 274 -2.17 26.27 4.70
C LYS A 274 -1.81 26.08 3.23
N ASN A 275 -0.85 25.21 2.97
CA ASN A 275 -0.57 24.81 1.58
C ASN A 275 -1.76 24.08 0.99
N ALA A 276 -1.89 24.14 -0.33
CA ALA A 276 -2.83 23.29 -1.05
C ALA A 276 -2.55 21.82 -0.74
N PRO A 277 -3.58 20.96 -0.69
CA PRO A 277 -3.37 19.51 -0.52
C PRO A 277 -2.54 18.98 -1.70
N LEU A 278 -1.76 17.96 -1.45
CA LEU A 278 -1.07 17.22 -2.50
C LEU A 278 -2.09 16.52 -3.41
N LEU A 279 -1.68 16.17 -4.62
CA LEU A 279 -2.50 15.35 -5.51
C LEU A 279 -2.81 13.98 -4.87
N TYR A 280 -3.88 13.35 -5.29
CA TYR A 280 -4.26 12.03 -4.79
C TYR A 280 -3.22 10.97 -5.16
N ASN A 281 -2.89 10.12 -4.21
CA ASN A 281 -2.45 8.76 -4.48
C ASN A 281 -3.66 7.82 -4.42
N LEU A 282 -3.48 6.57 -4.83
CA LEU A 282 -4.58 5.61 -4.88
C LEU A 282 -5.25 5.40 -3.50
N ALA A 283 -4.46 5.28 -2.44
CA ALA A 283 -5.00 5.00 -1.11
C ALA A 283 -5.87 6.15 -0.56
N GLU A 284 -5.45 7.39 -0.74
CA GLU A 284 -6.25 8.55 -0.33
C GLU A 284 -7.52 8.69 -1.18
N LEU A 285 -7.40 8.46 -2.49
CA LEU A 285 -8.56 8.47 -3.38
C LEU A 285 -9.58 7.39 -2.98
N GLN A 286 -9.12 6.16 -2.71
CA GLN A 286 -9.99 5.08 -2.24
C GLN A 286 -10.67 5.43 -0.91
N ASN A 287 -9.95 6.07 0.02
CA ASN A 287 -10.50 6.51 1.30
C ASN A 287 -11.60 7.56 1.10
N ASP A 288 -11.36 8.58 0.29
CA ASP A 288 -12.34 9.63 0.01
C ASP A 288 -13.53 9.11 -0.79
N CYS A 289 -13.32 8.25 -1.78
CA CYS A 289 -14.38 7.58 -2.52
C CYS A 289 -15.26 6.73 -1.59
N SER A 290 -14.66 5.98 -0.69
CA SER A 290 -15.41 5.22 0.32
C SER A 290 -16.19 6.12 1.27
N LYS A 291 -15.57 7.21 1.73
CA LYS A 291 -16.19 8.15 2.67
C LYS A 291 -17.36 8.91 2.06
N TYR A 292 -17.17 9.49 0.87
CA TYR A 292 -18.14 10.40 0.26
C TYR A 292 -19.15 9.72 -0.66
N PHE A 293 -18.72 8.71 -1.41
CA PHE A 293 -19.54 8.05 -2.43
C PHE A 293 -19.96 6.61 -2.06
N LYS A 294 -19.41 6.05 -0.95
CA LYS A 294 -19.69 4.68 -0.49
C LYS A 294 -19.27 3.60 -1.51
N ILE A 295 -18.30 3.91 -2.36
CA ILE A 295 -17.70 2.95 -3.30
C ILE A 295 -16.58 2.18 -2.59
N SER A 296 -16.45 0.89 -2.92
CA SER A 296 -15.39 0.07 -2.35
C SER A 296 -14.00 0.46 -2.92
N PRO A 297 -12.91 0.16 -2.21
CA PRO A 297 -11.56 0.34 -2.74
C PRO A 297 -11.32 -0.37 -4.07
N ASP A 298 -11.85 -1.59 -4.25
CA ASP A 298 -11.70 -2.37 -5.48
C ASP A 298 -12.43 -1.70 -6.64
N GLU A 299 -13.64 -1.23 -6.42
CA GLU A 299 -14.42 -0.50 -7.43
C GLU A 299 -13.75 0.83 -7.79
N THR A 300 -13.20 1.55 -6.79
CA THR A 300 -12.40 2.76 -7.04
C THR A 300 -11.20 2.45 -7.93
N LEU A 301 -10.45 1.39 -7.62
CA LEU A 301 -9.31 0.97 -8.44
C LEU A 301 -9.73 0.63 -9.88
N ARG A 302 -10.84 -0.09 -10.05
CA ARG A 302 -11.38 -0.43 -11.38
C ARG A 302 -11.67 0.82 -12.20
N ILE A 303 -12.35 1.80 -11.61
CA ILE A 303 -12.70 3.07 -12.28
C ILE A 303 -11.42 3.84 -12.65
N VAL A 304 -10.45 3.93 -11.72
CA VAL A 304 -9.19 4.64 -11.99
C VAL A 304 -8.37 3.94 -13.07
N GLN A 305 -8.39 2.61 -13.10
CA GLN A 305 -7.75 1.83 -14.16
C GLN A 305 -8.37 2.14 -15.54
N GLU A 306 -9.68 2.20 -15.63
CA GLU A 306 -10.37 2.60 -16.87
C GLU A 306 -10.02 4.03 -17.31
N LEU A 307 -9.91 4.97 -16.35
CA LEU A 307 -9.49 6.35 -16.64
C LEU A 307 -8.03 6.41 -17.10
N TYR A 308 -7.16 5.59 -16.54
CA TYR A 308 -5.76 5.47 -16.96
C TYR A 308 -5.65 4.96 -18.40
N GLU A 309 -6.39 3.91 -18.75
CA GLU A 309 -6.44 3.37 -20.10
C GLU A 309 -6.98 4.38 -21.12
N LYS A 310 -7.85 5.28 -20.67
CA LYS A 310 -8.34 6.45 -21.45
C LYS A 310 -7.38 7.64 -21.42
N LYS A 311 -6.21 7.52 -20.81
CA LYS A 311 -5.18 8.57 -20.69
C LYS A 311 -5.65 9.82 -19.93
N MET A 312 -6.61 9.68 -19.03
CA MET A 312 -7.18 10.79 -18.24
C MET A 312 -6.49 11.00 -16.90
N VAL A 313 -5.76 10.01 -16.42
CA VAL A 313 -5.00 10.04 -15.17
C VAL A 313 -3.63 9.35 -15.36
N THR A 314 -2.69 9.61 -14.46
CA THR A 314 -1.39 8.93 -14.44
C THR A 314 -1.54 7.51 -13.87
N TYR A 315 -0.46 6.72 -13.87
CA TYR A 315 -0.48 5.32 -13.42
C TYR A 315 -1.05 5.19 -12.00
N PRO A 316 -2.11 4.39 -11.79
CA PRO A 316 -2.84 4.38 -10.53
C PRO A 316 -2.03 3.93 -9.32
N ARG A 317 -1.09 3.00 -9.52
CA ARG A 317 -0.29 2.40 -8.43
C ARG A 317 1.04 3.13 -8.24
N THR A 318 1.00 4.45 -8.25
CA THR A 318 2.16 5.30 -7.96
C THR A 318 2.03 5.95 -6.59
N ASP A 319 3.15 6.08 -5.88
CA ASP A 319 3.24 6.86 -4.64
C ASP A 319 3.53 8.34 -4.93
N ALA A 320 3.83 8.70 -6.18
CA ALA A 320 4.07 10.08 -6.57
C ALA A 320 2.79 10.91 -6.45
N ARG A 321 2.90 12.06 -5.81
CA ARG A 321 1.81 13.02 -5.59
C ARG A 321 2.08 14.36 -6.27
N VAL A 322 2.93 14.32 -7.29
CA VAL A 322 3.33 15.45 -8.12
C VAL A 322 3.24 15.03 -9.59
N LEU A 323 2.99 15.99 -10.46
CA LEU A 323 3.04 15.80 -11.90
C LEU A 323 4.39 16.32 -12.42
N SER A 324 4.92 15.66 -13.44
CA SER A 324 6.01 16.23 -14.21
C SER A 324 5.49 17.41 -15.06
N SER A 325 6.37 18.31 -15.45
CA SER A 325 6.00 19.43 -16.33
C SER A 325 5.43 19.02 -17.67
N ALA A 326 5.74 17.80 -18.12
CA ALA A 326 5.19 17.24 -19.35
C ALA A 326 3.75 16.71 -19.20
N VAL A 327 3.27 16.51 -17.97
CA VAL A 327 1.93 15.95 -17.68
C VAL A 327 1.00 17.03 -17.08
N ALA A 328 1.56 18.09 -16.53
CA ALA A 328 0.83 19.23 -15.96
C ALA A 328 0.34 20.18 -17.05
#